data_6c480c5952bcdee1cc2636c33acb6d1b
#
_entry.id   6c480c5952bcdee1cc2636c33acb6d1b
#
_cell.length_a   1.000
_cell.length_b   1.000
_cell.length_c   1.000
_cell.angle_alpha   90.00
_cell.angle_beta   90.00
_cell.angle_gamma   90.00
#
_symmetry.space_group_name_H-M   'P 1'
#
loop_
_entity.id
_entity.type
_entity.pdbx_description
1 polymer ?
#
loop_
_entity_poly.entity_id
_entity_poly.type
_entity_poly.pdbx_seq_one_letter_code
_entity_poly.pdbx_strand_id
1 'polypeptide(L)'
;MKNYITLLKGVLISGCLFLNYVKAQVGINTSNPQATFHIDGAKDNPTTGSPTSTQIANDVAFTSSGEIGIGTLTPATKLDVRSVNNTDNSIGIGETTQTATAAEAGAMRYNPLSGGKMQYSDGIVWQDLISTPTKAVVVANIQAANFAIKIPYQVSTGITGWSEISDPTTNFNNTTGVFTAPRTGVYLVSFTYDFVRIPIVSGYFSEARYVVNGSTVVKKCVKSFSNTSKQAQVAGSCVAGVQLNKGDTFQPQIYQSVYNGNLSLRTDLTPASNDYGFINLSIVEQ
;
A
#
# COMPACT_ATOMS: atom_id res chain seq x y z
N MET A 1 -66.93 -43.57 -36.95
CA MET A 1 -65.68 -44.08 -36.29
C MET A 1 -64.41 -43.43 -36.84
N LYS A 2 -64.20 -43.26 -38.12
CA LYS A 2 -62.95 -42.64 -38.65
C LYS A 2 -62.69 -41.24 -38.15
N ASN A 3 -63.66 -40.36 -37.98
CA ASN A 3 -63.51 -39.00 -37.54
C ASN A 3 -63.07 -38.87 -36.05
N TYR A 4 -63.50 -39.79 -35.16
CA TYR A 4 -63.12 -39.83 -33.77
C TYR A 4 -61.64 -40.24 -33.57
N ILE A 5 -61.15 -41.16 -34.43
CA ILE A 5 -59.76 -41.60 -34.41
C ILE A 5 -58.81 -40.46 -34.84
N THR A 6 -59.24 -39.63 -35.81
CA THR A 6 -58.44 -38.47 -36.26
C THR A 6 -58.42 -37.38 -35.22
N LEU A 7 -59.53 -37.13 -34.54
CA LEU A 7 -59.61 -36.15 -33.44
C LEU A 7 -58.76 -36.58 -32.24
N LEU A 8 -58.85 -37.89 -31.87
CA LEU A 8 -58.04 -38.46 -30.77
C LEU A 8 -56.55 -38.40 -31.07
N LYS A 9 -56.13 -38.65 -32.32
CA LYS A 9 -54.72 -38.50 -32.73
C LYS A 9 -54.27 -37.06 -32.65
N GLY A 10 -55.13 -36.09 -33.07
CA GLY A 10 -54.84 -34.68 -32.99
C GLY A 10 -54.64 -34.19 -31.54
N VAL A 11 -55.48 -34.63 -30.63
CA VAL A 11 -55.39 -34.30 -29.20
C VAL A 11 -54.13 -34.93 -28.55
N LEU A 12 -53.79 -36.18 -28.92
CA LEU A 12 -52.58 -36.86 -28.39
C LEU A 12 -51.31 -36.18 -28.91
N ILE A 13 -51.28 -35.76 -30.19
CA ILE A 13 -50.12 -35.08 -30.75
C ILE A 13 -50.02 -33.62 -30.18
N SER A 14 -51.14 -32.94 -29.99
CA SER A 14 -51.16 -31.63 -29.33
C SER A 14 -50.72 -31.71 -27.87
N GLY A 15 -51.11 -32.77 -27.12
CA GLY A 15 -50.67 -33.00 -25.76
C GLY A 15 -49.16 -33.27 -25.62
N CYS A 16 -48.57 -33.95 -26.62
CA CYS A 16 -47.11 -34.17 -26.63
C CYS A 16 -46.28 -32.92 -26.97
N LEU A 17 -46.88 -31.93 -27.63
CA LEU A 17 -46.20 -30.66 -27.96
C LEU A 17 -46.09 -29.70 -26.75
N PHE A 18 -46.83 -29.94 -25.68
CA PHE A 18 -46.70 -29.21 -24.41
C PHE A 18 -45.76 -29.94 -23.42
N LEU A 19 -44.79 -30.70 -23.92
CA LEU A 19 -43.69 -31.14 -23.09
C LEU A 19 -42.89 -29.90 -22.67
N ASN A 20 -43.30 -29.37 -21.53
CA ASN A 20 -42.47 -28.35 -20.84
C ASN A 20 -41.06 -28.90 -20.77
N TYR A 21 -40.09 -28.16 -21.25
CA TYR A 21 -38.71 -28.45 -20.98
C TYR A 21 -38.51 -28.45 -19.45
N VAL A 22 -38.58 -29.64 -18.85
CA VAL A 22 -38.23 -29.80 -17.45
C VAL A 22 -36.73 -29.56 -17.38
N LYS A 23 -36.37 -28.35 -16.99
CA LYS A 23 -34.99 -28.12 -16.61
C LYS A 23 -34.70 -28.97 -15.41
N ALA A 24 -33.80 -29.91 -15.56
CA ALA A 24 -33.37 -30.82 -14.45
C ALA A 24 -32.47 -30.01 -13.48
N GLN A 25 -33.05 -29.01 -12.84
CA GLN A 25 -32.40 -28.23 -11.79
C GLN A 25 -32.75 -28.84 -10.44
N VAL A 26 -31.78 -28.93 -9.55
CA VAL A 26 -31.99 -29.47 -8.19
C VAL A 26 -31.99 -28.28 -7.24
N GLY A 27 -33.07 -28.07 -6.52
CA GLY A 27 -33.20 -27.09 -5.44
C GLY A 27 -33.26 -27.77 -4.08
N ILE A 28 -32.47 -27.28 -3.13
CA ILE A 28 -32.62 -27.61 -1.71
C ILE A 28 -33.17 -26.36 -1.02
N ASN A 29 -34.28 -26.55 -0.29
CA ASN A 29 -35.05 -25.50 0.37
C ASN A 29 -35.70 -24.47 -0.58
N THR A 30 -35.51 -24.58 -1.88
CA THR A 30 -36.16 -23.74 -2.88
C THR A 30 -36.92 -24.57 -3.91
N SER A 31 -38.12 -24.10 -4.29
CA SER A 31 -38.89 -24.64 -5.42
C SER A 31 -38.58 -23.93 -6.74
N ASN A 32 -37.74 -22.89 -6.70
CA ASN A 32 -37.38 -22.07 -7.82
C ASN A 32 -35.86 -21.95 -7.97
N PRO A 33 -35.15 -23.05 -8.27
CA PRO A 33 -33.70 -23.03 -8.38
C PRO A 33 -33.23 -22.16 -9.52
N GLN A 34 -32.21 -21.31 -9.29
CA GLN A 34 -31.64 -20.38 -10.24
C GLN A 34 -30.33 -20.89 -10.87
N ALA A 35 -29.87 -22.06 -10.46
CA ALA A 35 -28.66 -22.73 -10.95
C ALA A 35 -28.92 -24.21 -11.16
N THR A 36 -28.01 -24.98 -11.77
CA THR A 36 -28.11 -26.41 -11.96
C THR A 36 -28.33 -27.15 -10.65
N PHE A 37 -27.61 -26.74 -9.60
CA PHE A 37 -27.84 -27.16 -8.23
C PHE A 37 -27.84 -25.88 -7.36
N HIS A 38 -28.92 -25.70 -6.60
CA HIS A 38 -29.11 -24.48 -5.82
C HIS A 38 -29.58 -24.82 -4.41
N ILE A 39 -28.85 -24.36 -3.41
CA ILE A 39 -29.22 -24.47 -1.99
C ILE A 39 -29.61 -23.09 -1.50
N ASP A 40 -30.82 -22.92 -1.05
CA ASP A 40 -31.30 -21.75 -0.32
C ASP A 40 -31.10 -22.01 1.18
N GLY A 41 -30.07 -21.39 1.74
CA GLY A 41 -29.65 -21.68 3.12
C GLY A 41 -30.69 -21.29 4.16
N ALA A 42 -31.37 -20.17 3.98
CA ALA A 42 -32.38 -19.64 4.89
C ALA A 42 -33.83 -20.03 4.49
N LYS A 43 -34.02 -20.65 3.31
CA LYS A 43 -35.36 -20.95 2.75
C LYS A 43 -36.21 -19.68 2.59
N ASP A 44 -35.59 -18.62 2.14
CA ASP A 44 -36.23 -17.29 2.02
C ASP A 44 -36.35 -16.82 0.54
N ASN A 45 -35.93 -17.64 -0.40
CA ASN A 45 -36.05 -17.36 -1.82
C ASN A 45 -37.51 -17.39 -2.30
N PRO A 46 -37.88 -16.53 -3.25
CA PRO A 46 -39.24 -16.51 -3.78
C PRO A 46 -39.53 -17.77 -4.60
N THR A 47 -40.80 -18.22 -4.57
CA THR A 47 -41.24 -19.37 -5.37
C THR A 47 -41.29 -19.08 -6.88
N THR A 48 -41.19 -17.80 -7.29
CA THR A 48 -41.14 -17.35 -8.68
C THR A 48 -40.30 -16.08 -8.78
N GLY A 49 -39.66 -15.89 -9.95
CA GLY A 49 -38.80 -14.72 -10.18
C GLY A 49 -37.40 -14.89 -9.59
N SER A 50 -36.59 -13.84 -9.61
CA SER A 50 -35.22 -13.87 -9.08
C SER A 50 -35.19 -13.47 -7.61
N PRO A 51 -34.38 -14.14 -6.77
CA PRO A 51 -34.15 -13.71 -5.40
C PRO A 51 -33.51 -12.33 -5.34
N THR A 52 -33.73 -11.62 -4.22
CA THR A 52 -33.03 -10.38 -3.91
C THR A 52 -31.60 -10.65 -3.53
N SER A 53 -30.74 -9.64 -3.60
CA SER A 53 -29.33 -9.76 -3.18
C SER A 53 -29.16 -10.21 -1.73
N THR A 54 -30.07 -9.81 -0.84
CA THR A 54 -30.07 -10.27 0.58
C THR A 54 -30.38 -11.76 0.71
N GLN A 55 -31.33 -12.26 -0.08
CA GLN A 55 -31.70 -13.68 -0.11
C GLN A 55 -30.55 -14.53 -0.71
N ILE A 56 -29.94 -14.04 -1.80
CA ILE A 56 -28.80 -14.73 -2.43
C ILE A 56 -27.59 -14.85 -1.48
N ALA A 57 -27.45 -13.97 -0.51
CA ALA A 57 -26.27 -13.91 0.36
C ALA A 57 -26.05 -15.22 1.18
N ASN A 58 -27.11 -15.98 1.44
CA ASN A 58 -27.01 -17.26 2.14
C ASN A 58 -27.11 -18.49 1.21
N ASP A 59 -27.15 -18.28 -0.10
CA ASP A 59 -27.29 -19.32 -1.09
C ASP A 59 -25.97 -19.97 -1.50
N VAL A 60 -26.05 -21.23 -1.95
CA VAL A 60 -24.96 -21.90 -2.65
C VAL A 60 -25.46 -22.34 -4.02
N ALA A 61 -24.74 -21.99 -5.06
CA ALA A 61 -25.07 -22.29 -6.44
C ALA A 61 -23.94 -23.05 -7.15
N PHE A 62 -24.31 -24.11 -7.89
CA PHE A 62 -23.44 -24.76 -8.87
C PHE A 62 -23.99 -24.45 -10.25
N THR A 63 -23.21 -23.77 -11.06
CA THR A 63 -23.61 -23.38 -12.41
C THR A 63 -23.46 -24.54 -13.41
N SER A 64 -24.09 -24.42 -14.58
CA SER A 64 -23.91 -25.38 -15.69
C SER A 64 -22.49 -25.36 -16.28
N SER A 65 -21.73 -24.30 -16.07
CA SER A 65 -20.32 -24.14 -16.47
C SER A 65 -19.32 -24.70 -15.43
N GLY A 66 -19.86 -25.26 -14.33
CA GLY A 66 -19.04 -25.90 -13.29
C GLY A 66 -18.34 -24.91 -12.36
N GLU A 67 -18.94 -23.75 -12.12
CA GLU A 67 -18.53 -22.82 -11.05
C GLU A 67 -19.37 -23.03 -9.80
N ILE A 68 -18.80 -22.68 -8.65
CA ILE A 68 -19.45 -22.67 -7.34
C ILE A 68 -19.53 -21.24 -6.86
N GLY A 69 -20.75 -20.75 -6.62
CA GLY A 69 -21.00 -19.47 -5.96
C GLY A 69 -21.50 -19.70 -4.53
N ILE A 70 -20.94 -19.01 -3.57
CA ILE A 70 -21.43 -18.92 -2.19
C ILE A 70 -21.78 -17.47 -1.94
N GLY A 71 -23.06 -17.18 -1.72
CA GLY A 71 -23.57 -15.81 -1.64
C GLY A 71 -23.68 -15.11 -2.98
N THR A 72 -23.53 -15.83 -4.10
CA THR A 72 -23.71 -15.33 -5.46
C THR A 72 -24.26 -16.40 -6.39
N LEU A 73 -25.19 -16.02 -7.25
CA LEU A 73 -25.72 -16.90 -8.30
C LEU A 73 -24.99 -16.75 -9.64
N THR A 74 -24.11 -15.77 -9.76
CA THR A 74 -23.33 -15.44 -10.95
C THR A 74 -21.84 -15.41 -10.65
N PRO A 75 -21.22 -16.55 -10.27
CA PRO A 75 -19.82 -16.61 -9.94
C PRO A 75 -18.96 -16.21 -11.15
N ALA A 76 -17.94 -15.37 -10.92
CA ALA A 76 -16.99 -14.95 -11.93
C ALA A 76 -15.74 -15.82 -12.01
N THR A 77 -15.60 -16.79 -11.08
CA THR A 77 -14.47 -17.73 -10.96
C THR A 77 -14.98 -19.10 -10.60
N LYS A 78 -14.13 -20.15 -10.69
CA LYS A 78 -14.55 -21.53 -10.36
C LYS A 78 -15.06 -21.69 -8.93
N LEU A 79 -14.53 -20.94 -7.99
CA LEU A 79 -15.06 -20.79 -6.64
C LEU A 79 -15.14 -19.30 -6.33
N ASP A 80 -16.35 -18.80 -6.18
CA ASP A 80 -16.63 -17.39 -5.88
C ASP A 80 -17.41 -17.30 -4.57
N VAL A 81 -16.80 -16.70 -3.55
CA VAL A 81 -17.38 -16.50 -2.22
C VAL A 81 -17.77 -15.04 -1.96
N ARG A 82 -17.83 -14.22 -2.99
CA ARG A 82 -18.15 -12.79 -2.89
C ARG A 82 -19.65 -12.56 -2.87
N SER A 83 -20.20 -12.34 -1.69
CA SER A 83 -21.57 -11.89 -1.49
C SER A 83 -21.66 -10.37 -1.50
N VAL A 84 -22.81 -9.85 -1.90
CA VAL A 84 -23.08 -8.39 -1.85
C VAL A 84 -23.12 -7.83 -0.43
N ASN A 85 -23.34 -8.67 0.59
CA ASN A 85 -23.45 -8.22 1.98
C ASN A 85 -22.09 -8.04 2.68
N ASN A 86 -20.98 -8.47 2.11
CA ASN A 86 -19.58 -8.24 2.53
C ASN A 86 -19.22 -8.54 4.01
N THR A 87 -20.11 -9.09 4.81
CA THR A 87 -19.89 -9.25 6.26
C THR A 87 -19.01 -10.47 6.60
N ASP A 88 -19.00 -11.48 5.73
CA ASP A 88 -18.35 -12.76 5.95
C ASP A 88 -17.66 -13.37 4.70
N ASN A 89 -17.37 -12.51 3.72
CA ASN A 89 -16.69 -12.89 2.47
C ASN A 89 -15.23 -13.30 2.73
N SER A 90 -15.03 -14.45 3.36
CA SER A 90 -13.71 -14.95 3.71
C SER A 90 -13.60 -16.46 3.51
N ILE A 91 -12.39 -16.94 3.26
CA ILE A 91 -12.07 -18.37 3.18
C ILE A 91 -11.18 -18.72 4.37
N GLY A 92 -11.66 -19.60 5.23
CA GLY A 92 -10.86 -20.18 6.29
C GLY A 92 -9.93 -21.25 5.71
N ILE A 93 -8.62 -21.04 5.80
CA ILE A 93 -7.61 -22.00 5.36
C ILE A 93 -6.92 -22.57 6.60
N GLY A 94 -6.95 -23.88 6.73
CA GLY A 94 -6.34 -24.60 7.85
C GLY A 94 -4.85 -24.92 7.63
N GLU A 95 -4.24 -25.47 8.66
CA GLU A 95 -2.90 -26.04 8.60
C GLU A 95 -2.93 -27.47 8.02
N THR A 96 -1.81 -27.89 7.46
CA THR A 96 -1.59 -29.25 7.00
C THR A 96 -0.16 -29.69 7.28
N THR A 97 0.03 -30.97 7.55
CA THR A 97 1.35 -31.61 7.67
C THR A 97 1.88 -32.13 6.33
N GLN A 98 1.09 -32.04 5.25
CA GLN A 98 1.56 -32.42 3.92
C GLN A 98 2.80 -31.64 3.51
N THR A 99 3.72 -32.30 2.82
CA THR A 99 4.81 -31.59 2.12
C THR A 99 4.26 -30.75 0.97
N ALA A 100 4.97 -29.74 0.55
CA ALA A 100 4.57 -28.90 -0.59
C ALA A 100 4.46 -29.76 -1.88
N THR A 101 5.35 -30.71 -2.07
CA THR A 101 5.32 -31.65 -3.19
C THR A 101 4.07 -32.52 -3.19
N ALA A 102 3.63 -33.02 -2.02
CA ALA A 102 2.42 -33.83 -1.93
C ALA A 102 1.13 -33.00 -2.07
N ALA A 103 1.17 -31.73 -1.72
CA ALA A 103 0.05 -30.81 -1.88
C ALA A 103 -0.04 -30.21 -3.30
N GLU A 104 0.99 -30.40 -4.11
CA GLU A 104 1.18 -29.86 -5.45
C GLU A 104 1.27 -28.31 -5.49
N ALA A 105 1.68 -27.77 -6.64
CA ALA A 105 1.79 -26.33 -6.82
C ALA A 105 0.42 -25.63 -6.80
N GLY A 106 0.34 -24.51 -6.10
CA GLY A 106 -0.88 -23.72 -5.96
C GLY A 106 -1.75 -24.06 -4.75
N ALA A 107 -1.44 -25.14 -4.01
CA ALA A 107 -2.10 -25.41 -2.75
C ALA A 107 -1.80 -24.31 -1.72
N MET A 108 -2.75 -24.00 -0.86
CA MET A 108 -2.61 -22.98 0.19
C MET A 108 -2.80 -23.60 1.58
N ARG A 109 -2.06 -23.09 2.56
CA ARG A 109 -2.22 -23.47 3.97
C ARG A 109 -1.98 -22.30 4.91
N TYR A 110 -2.48 -22.42 6.13
CA TYR A 110 -2.05 -21.60 7.25
C TYR A 110 -0.93 -22.33 8.00
N ASN A 111 0.15 -21.61 8.32
CA ASN A 111 1.24 -22.11 9.17
C ASN A 111 1.24 -21.31 10.48
N PRO A 112 0.90 -21.92 11.64
CA PRO A 112 0.86 -21.22 12.93
C PRO A 112 2.24 -20.91 13.50
N LEU A 113 3.30 -21.56 12.99
CA LEU A 113 4.67 -21.32 13.45
C LEU A 113 5.17 -19.94 13.00
N SER A 114 6.12 -19.39 13.74
CA SER A 114 6.74 -18.10 13.40
C SER A 114 5.77 -16.92 13.28
N GLY A 115 4.76 -16.86 14.12
CA GLY A 115 3.80 -15.75 14.21
C GLY A 115 2.58 -15.88 13.30
N GLY A 116 2.35 -17.05 12.71
CA GLY A 116 1.19 -17.34 11.86
C GLY A 116 1.30 -16.73 10.47
N LYS A 117 1.34 -17.58 9.45
CA LYS A 117 1.51 -17.14 8.05
C LYS A 117 0.62 -17.92 7.11
N MET A 118 0.07 -17.24 6.13
CA MET A 118 -0.46 -17.88 4.94
C MET A 118 0.70 -18.31 4.04
N GLN A 119 0.62 -19.54 3.53
CA GLN A 119 1.64 -20.08 2.62
C GLN A 119 0.95 -20.69 1.40
N TYR A 120 1.68 -20.70 0.28
CA TYR A 120 1.32 -21.46 -0.91
C TYR A 120 2.44 -22.44 -1.25
N SER A 121 2.08 -23.55 -1.89
CA SER A 121 3.05 -24.52 -2.42
C SER A 121 3.49 -24.10 -3.81
N ASP A 122 4.82 -24.06 -4.07
CA ASP A 122 5.36 -23.96 -5.42
C ASP A 122 5.58 -25.32 -6.09
N GLY A 123 5.16 -26.41 -5.42
CA GLY A 123 5.36 -27.79 -5.84
C GLY A 123 6.63 -28.43 -5.27
N ILE A 124 7.49 -27.67 -4.61
CA ILE A 124 8.76 -28.14 -4.02
C ILE A 124 8.81 -27.79 -2.53
N VAL A 125 8.52 -26.51 -2.20
CA VAL A 125 8.52 -25.99 -0.83
C VAL A 125 7.29 -25.12 -0.58
N TRP A 126 6.95 -24.93 0.70
CA TRP A 126 5.94 -23.98 1.11
C TRP A 126 6.54 -22.58 1.15
N GLN A 127 5.99 -21.67 0.37
CA GLN A 127 6.39 -20.26 0.29
C GLN A 127 5.45 -19.40 1.12
N ASP A 128 5.99 -18.43 1.88
CA ASP A 128 5.17 -17.46 2.60
C ASP A 128 4.46 -16.53 1.63
N LEU A 129 3.15 -16.35 1.81
CA LEU A 129 2.39 -15.29 1.15
C LEU A 129 2.72 -13.97 1.88
N ILE A 130 3.83 -13.34 1.49
CA ILE A 130 4.31 -12.11 2.12
C ILE A 130 3.76 -10.92 1.33
N SER A 131 2.96 -10.10 1.99
CA SER A 131 2.76 -8.72 1.56
C SER A 131 3.91 -7.89 2.13
N THR A 132 4.96 -7.65 1.35
CA THR A 132 5.96 -6.64 1.73
C THR A 132 5.31 -5.26 1.59
N PRO A 133 5.09 -4.54 2.70
CA PRO A 133 4.55 -3.21 2.59
C PRO A 133 5.51 -2.32 1.80
N THR A 134 4.98 -1.42 0.99
CA THR A 134 5.78 -0.44 0.26
C THR A 134 6.72 0.27 1.23
N LYS A 135 8.03 0.20 0.98
CA LYS A 135 9.02 0.90 1.79
C LYS A 135 8.85 2.41 1.66
N ALA A 136 9.05 3.12 2.77
CA ALA A 136 9.05 4.56 2.74
C ALA A 136 10.29 5.08 1.99
N VAL A 137 10.04 5.93 1.02
CA VAL A 137 11.07 6.62 0.23
C VAL A 137 10.66 8.08 0.11
N VAL A 138 11.51 8.97 0.60
CA VAL A 138 11.33 10.42 0.43
C VAL A 138 12.50 10.97 -0.36
N VAL A 139 12.21 11.75 -1.38
CA VAL A 139 13.19 12.56 -2.11
C VAL A 139 12.64 13.98 -2.20
N ALA A 140 13.37 14.94 -1.67
CA ALA A 140 12.96 16.33 -1.65
C ALA A 140 14.17 17.27 -1.80
N ASN A 141 13.92 18.44 -2.33
CA ASN A 141 14.92 19.51 -2.43
C ASN A 141 14.30 20.85 -2.03
N ILE A 142 15.15 21.85 -1.82
CA ILE A 142 14.71 23.24 -1.69
C ILE A 142 14.85 23.90 -3.06
N GLN A 143 13.74 24.40 -3.58
CA GLN A 143 13.72 25.18 -4.84
C GLN A 143 13.82 26.69 -4.58
N ALA A 144 14.10 27.43 -5.65
CA ALA A 144 14.39 28.88 -5.66
C ALA A 144 13.46 29.79 -4.86
N ALA A 145 12.19 29.48 -4.82
CA ALA A 145 11.20 30.34 -4.19
C ALA A 145 11.32 30.45 -2.66
N ASN A 146 12.13 29.59 -2.02
CA ASN A 146 12.24 29.49 -0.56
C ASN A 146 13.51 30.13 0.03
N PHE A 147 14.06 31.17 -0.60
CA PHE A 147 15.27 31.92 -0.17
C PHE A 147 15.23 32.47 1.26
N ALA A 148 14.08 32.39 1.92
CA ALA A 148 13.92 32.99 3.24
C ALA A 148 14.53 32.17 4.37
N ILE A 149 15.05 30.95 4.09
CA ILE A 149 15.60 30.10 5.16
C ILE A 149 16.96 30.65 5.57
N LYS A 150 17.00 31.16 6.80
CA LYS A 150 18.20 31.70 7.44
C LYS A 150 18.53 30.86 8.65
N ILE A 151 19.78 30.48 8.77
CA ILE A 151 20.30 29.74 9.91
C ILE A 151 20.98 30.73 10.85
N PRO A 152 20.41 30.99 12.04
CA PRO A 152 21.00 31.89 13.00
C PRO A 152 22.32 31.34 13.57
N TYR A 153 23.17 32.28 14.06
CA TYR A 153 24.41 31.91 14.71
C TYR A 153 24.15 31.05 15.94
N GLN A 154 24.80 29.88 16.01
CA GLN A 154 24.74 28.91 17.12
C GLN A 154 23.33 28.42 17.48
N VAL A 155 22.41 28.42 16.54
CA VAL A 155 21.07 27.88 16.72
C VAL A 155 20.85 26.69 15.78
N SER A 156 20.42 25.56 16.31
CA SER A 156 19.96 24.42 15.49
C SER A 156 18.62 24.76 14.86
N THR A 157 18.56 24.74 13.54
CA THR A 157 17.39 25.20 12.79
C THR A 157 16.89 24.11 11.85
N GLY A 158 15.64 23.72 12.00
CA GLY A 158 14.95 22.80 11.10
C GLY A 158 14.73 23.41 9.72
N ILE A 159 14.87 22.60 8.70
CA ILE A 159 14.68 23.02 7.32
C ILE A 159 13.22 22.79 6.94
N THR A 160 12.57 23.80 6.40
CA THR A 160 11.15 23.84 6.05
C THR A 160 10.97 24.28 4.60
N GLY A 161 9.76 24.10 4.06
CA GLY A 161 9.42 24.57 2.71
C GLY A 161 10.10 23.75 1.61
N TRP A 162 10.09 22.44 1.74
CA TRP A 162 10.64 21.53 0.76
C TRP A 162 9.77 21.40 -0.48
N SER A 163 10.39 21.21 -1.61
CA SER A 163 9.76 20.73 -2.84
C SER A 163 9.93 19.22 -2.87
N GLU A 164 8.83 18.51 -2.70
CA GLU A 164 8.81 17.06 -2.75
C GLU A 164 8.91 16.57 -4.20
N ILE A 165 9.84 15.65 -4.44
CA ILE A 165 10.04 14.98 -5.72
C ILE A 165 9.35 13.62 -5.70
N SER A 166 9.43 12.92 -4.57
CA SER A 166 8.83 11.61 -4.38
C SER A 166 8.57 11.32 -2.90
N ASP A 167 7.35 10.96 -2.56
CA ASP A 167 6.94 10.33 -1.30
C ASP A 167 5.69 9.47 -1.52
N PRO A 168 5.84 8.28 -2.13
CA PRO A 168 4.71 7.41 -2.46
C PRO A 168 3.93 6.92 -1.23
N THR A 169 4.47 7.09 -0.04
CA THR A 169 3.88 6.63 1.23
C THR A 169 3.31 7.77 2.08
N THR A 170 3.43 9.02 1.60
CA THR A 170 2.89 10.24 2.25
C THR A 170 3.31 10.41 3.72
N ASN A 171 4.58 10.10 4.02
CA ASN A 171 5.13 10.17 5.37
C ASN A 171 5.94 11.44 5.64
N PHE A 172 6.10 12.30 4.64
CA PHE A 172 6.87 13.53 4.73
C PHE A 172 5.98 14.76 4.60
N ASN A 173 6.03 15.64 5.58
CA ASN A 173 5.38 16.95 5.50
C ASN A 173 6.37 17.96 4.92
N ASN A 174 6.21 18.28 3.65
CA ASN A 174 7.11 19.18 2.93
C ASN A 174 7.10 20.62 3.48
N THR A 175 6.00 21.07 4.06
CA THR A 175 5.91 22.42 4.66
C THR A 175 6.77 22.54 5.90
N THR A 176 6.72 21.53 6.79
CA THR A 176 7.47 21.53 8.06
C THR A 176 8.84 20.85 7.95
N GLY A 177 9.08 20.04 6.92
CA GLY A 177 10.28 19.24 6.75
C GLY A 177 10.35 18.04 7.70
N VAL A 178 9.22 17.60 8.23
CA VAL A 178 9.14 16.50 9.20
C VAL A 178 8.71 15.21 8.49
N PHE A 179 9.49 14.17 8.66
CA PHE A 179 9.16 12.80 8.29
C PHE A 179 8.61 12.05 9.50
N THR A 180 7.57 11.25 9.31
CA THR A 180 7.02 10.35 10.34
C THR A 180 7.26 8.90 9.94
N ALA A 181 7.93 8.14 10.78
CA ALA A 181 8.27 6.73 10.48
C ALA A 181 7.01 5.85 10.45
N PRO A 182 6.66 5.24 9.31
CA PRO A 182 5.49 4.35 9.22
C PRO A 182 5.69 3.02 9.94
N ARG A 183 6.94 2.60 10.13
CA ARG A 183 7.34 1.35 10.79
C ARG A 183 8.59 1.55 11.63
N THR A 184 8.77 0.66 12.61
CA THR A 184 10.05 0.54 13.34
C THR A 184 11.09 -0.08 12.41
N GLY A 185 12.24 0.59 12.25
CA GLY A 185 13.30 0.14 11.36
C GLY A 185 14.45 1.12 11.25
N VAL A 186 15.39 0.80 10.38
CA VAL A 186 16.51 1.69 10.03
C VAL A 186 16.14 2.45 8.77
N TYR A 187 16.36 3.75 8.80
CA TYR A 187 16.16 4.67 7.67
C TYR A 187 17.52 5.23 7.27
N LEU A 188 17.93 4.99 6.03
CA LEU A 188 19.10 5.64 5.47
C LEU A 188 18.73 7.06 5.07
N VAL A 189 19.36 8.04 5.70
CA VAL A 189 19.14 9.45 5.45
C VAL A 189 20.38 10.05 4.79
N SER A 190 20.17 10.76 3.68
CA SER A 190 21.17 11.62 3.02
C SER A 190 20.65 13.04 3.00
N PHE A 191 21.41 13.97 3.55
CA PHE A 191 21.09 15.38 3.58
C PHE A 191 22.30 16.21 3.16
N THR A 192 22.10 17.16 2.23
CA THR A 192 23.11 18.11 1.79
C THR A 192 22.59 19.54 1.95
N TYR A 193 23.47 20.46 2.24
CA TYR A 193 23.14 21.89 2.30
C TYR A 193 24.31 22.75 1.84
N ASP A 194 24.01 23.95 1.42
CA ASP A 194 24.97 24.96 1.01
C ASP A 194 24.49 26.35 1.46
N PHE A 195 25.43 27.22 1.81
CA PHE A 195 25.17 28.59 2.18
C PHE A 195 25.63 29.56 1.08
N VAL A 196 25.05 30.74 1.08
CA VAL A 196 25.62 31.83 0.30
C VAL A 196 27.08 32.08 0.72
N ARG A 197 27.95 32.47 -0.24
CA ARG A 197 29.36 32.72 0.05
C ARG A 197 29.51 33.85 1.03
N ILE A 198 30.38 33.70 2.02
CA ILE A 198 30.68 34.69 3.06
C ILE A 198 32.15 34.65 3.41
N PRO A 199 32.72 35.75 3.98
CA PRO A 199 33.96 35.68 4.73
C PRO A 199 33.78 34.83 5.97
N ILE A 200 34.74 33.97 6.28
CA ILE A 200 34.76 33.19 7.50
C ILE A 200 35.63 33.91 8.53
N VAL A 201 35.00 34.47 9.54
CA VAL A 201 35.66 35.42 10.46
C VAL A 201 36.45 34.72 11.56
N SER A 202 36.18 33.43 11.81
CA SER A 202 36.91 32.59 12.75
C SER A 202 36.83 31.12 12.33
N GLY A 203 37.77 30.28 12.76
CA GLY A 203 37.86 28.88 12.40
C GLY A 203 36.76 27.99 12.99
N TYR A 204 35.55 28.28 12.66
CA TYR A 204 34.37 27.58 13.18
C TYR A 204 33.86 26.50 12.23
N PHE A 205 32.73 25.94 12.57
CA PHE A 205 32.17 24.78 11.89
C PHE A 205 30.68 24.96 11.55
N SER A 206 30.20 24.15 10.64
CA SER A 206 28.77 23.91 10.43
C SER A 206 28.45 22.43 10.60
N GLU A 207 27.21 22.13 10.98
CA GLU A 207 26.74 20.78 11.24
C GLU A 207 25.43 20.52 10.50
N ALA A 208 25.35 19.35 9.85
CA ALA A 208 24.07 18.72 9.61
C ALA A 208 23.70 17.91 10.86
N ARG A 209 22.51 18.11 11.39
CA ARG A 209 21.98 17.42 12.56
C ARG A 209 20.74 16.62 12.19
N TYR A 210 20.67 15.40 12.67
CA TYR A 210 19.49 14.56 12.56
C TYR A 210 18.77 14.55 13.90
N VAL A 211 17.55 15.11 13.90
CA VAL A 211 16.76 15.32 15.12
C VAL A 211 15.53 14.45 15.09
N VAL A 212 15.35 13.67 16.15
CA VAL A 212 14.20 12.79 16.34
C VAL A 212 13.30 13.37 17.43
N ASN A 213 11.98 13.29 17.22
CA ASN A 213 10.95 13.75 18.16
C ASN A 213 11.15 15.20 18.62
N GLY A 214 11.57 16.04 17.69
CA GLY A 214 11.69 17.50 17.85
C GLY A 214 12.89 17.97 18.66
N SER A 215 13.56 17.11 19.45
CA SER A 215 14.62 17.55 20.38
C SER A 215 15.86 16.65 20.45
N THR A 216 15.73 15.35 20.17
CA THR A 216 16.82 14.40 20.35
C THR A 216 17.73 14.38 19.14
N VAL A 217 18.96 14.89 19.29
CA VAL A 217 19.98 14.85 18.23
C VAL A 217 20.62 13.46 18.21
N VAL A 218 20.32 12.66 17.20
CA VAL A 218 20.83 11.28 17.07
C VAL A 218 22.07 11.18 16.18
N LYS A 219 22.33 12.20 15.34
CA LYS A 219 23.52 12.25 14.48
C LYS A 219 23.93 13.69 14.22
N LYS A 220 25.25 13.91 14.18
CA LYS A 220 25.87 15.15 13.74
C LYS A 220 26.97 14.84 12.71
N CYS A 221 26.93 15.54 11.59
CA CYS A 221 28.03 15.55 10.63
C CYS A 221 28.62 16.96 10.62
N VAL A 222 29.84 17.08 11.09
CA VAL A 222 30.53 18.35 11.33
C VAL A 222 31.50 18.63 10.19
N LYS A 223 31.53 19.86 9.72
CA LYS A 223 32.55 20.36 8.78
C LYS A 223 33.18 21.63 9.32
N SER A 224 34.48 21.63 9.48
CA SER A 224 35.27 22.78 9.94
C SER A 224 35.79 23.60 8.76
N PHE A 225 35.92 24.89 8.99
CA PHE A 225 36.38 25.86 7.99
C PHE A 225 37.47 26.74 8.59
N SER A 226 38.46 27.07 7.75
CA SER A 226 39.52 28.02 8.13
C SER A 226 39.08 29.46 7.95
N ASN A 227 39.64 30.36 8.75
CA ASN A 227 39.42 31.80 8.60
C ASN A 227 39.83 32.31 7.23
N THR A 228 39.03 33.16 6.68
CA THR A 228 39.34 33.88 5.44
C THR A 228 38.56 35.20 5.36
N SER A 229 39.21 36.26 4.96
CA SER A 229 38.55 37.52 4.64
C SER A 229 37.90 37.53 3.25
N LYS A 230 38.22 36.52 2.43
CA LYS A 230 37.60 36.36 1.11
C LYS A 230 36.28 35.58 1.26
N GLN A 231 35.41 35.77 0.32
CA GLN A 231 34.17 34.99 0.26
C GLN A 231 34.46 33.52 0.00
N ALA A 232 34.07 32.67 0.94
CA ALA A 232 34.27 31.24 0.90
C ALA A 232 32.92 30.49 0.81
N GLN A 233 32.97 29.30 0.27
CA GLN A 233 31.83 28.37 0.21
C GLN A 233 31.72 27.59 1.52
N VAL A 234 30.56 27.63 2.14
CA VAL A 234 30.25 26.83 3.33
C VAL A 234 29.15 25.85 2.99
N ALA A 235 29.50 24.60 2.89
CA ALA A 235 28.59 23.53 2.56
C ALA A 235 28.79 22.32 3.45
N GLY A 236 27.80 21.50 3.61
CA GLY A 236 27.90 20.25 4.37
C GLY A 236 27.00 19.15 3.81
N SER A 237 27.34 17.94 4.20
CA SER A 237 26.56 16.74 3.90
C SER A 237 26.58 15.78 5.06
N CYS A 238 25.54 14.98 5.19
CA CYS A 238 25.43 13.91 6.16
C CYS A 238 24.74 12.71 5.52
N VAL A 239 25.34 11.54 5.65
CA VAL A 239 24.70 10.28 5.28
C VAL A 239 24.82 9.35 6.47
N ALA A 240 23.70 8.86 6.99
CA ALA A 240 23.69 7.94 8.12
C ALA A 240 22.40 7.12 8.17
N GLY A 241 22.50 5.91 8.72
CA GLY A 241 21.33 5.17 9.18
C GLY A 241 20.80 5.77 10.49
N VAL A 242 19.49 5.90 10.57
CA VAL A 242 18.76 6.36 11.76
C VAL A 242 17.76 5.28 12.16
N GLN A 243 17.88 4.79 13.38
CA GLN A 243 16.88 3.88 13.95
C GLN A 243 15.68 4.69 14.42
N LEU A 244 14.48 4.38 13.91
CA LEU A 244 13.22 5.00 14.31
C LEU A 244 12.22 3.92 14.71
N ASN A 245 11.39 4.22 15.70
CA ASN A 245 10.19 3.45 15.99
C ASN A 245 9.03 3.94 15.15
N LYS A 246 8.02 3.09 14.95
CA LYS A 246 6.78 3.52 14.30
C LYS A 246 6.19 4.74 15.02
N GLY A 247 5.93 5.80 14.27
CA GLY A 247 5.39 7.07 14.77
C GLY A 247 6.45 8.07 15.24
N ASP A 248 7.72 7.70 15.34
CA ASP A 248 8.78 8.67 15.60
C ASP A 248 8.86 9.69 14.46
N THR A 249 9.10 10.94 14.81
CA THR A 249 9.32 12.02 13.85
C THR A 249 10.81 12.27 13.65
N PHE A 250 11.17 12.63 12.44
CA PHE A 250 12.55 12.96 12.05
C PHE A 250 12.56 14.27 11.27
N GLN A 251 13.56 15.14 11.56
CA GLN A 251 13.78 16.38 10.82
C GLN A 251 15.28 16.64 10.65
N PRO A 252 15.76 16.94 9.42
CA PRO A 252 17.11 17.46 9.22
C PRO A 252 17.18 18.90 9.72
N GLN A 253 18.23 19.21 10.47
CA GLN A 253 18.51 20.55 10.97
C GLN A 253 19.93 20.96 10.60
N ILE A 254 20.16 22.26 10.50
CA ILE A 254 21.49 22.86 10.31
C ILE A 254 21.85 23.68 11.53
N TYR A 255 23.12 23.59 11.91
CA TYR A 255 23.75 24.47 12.90
C TYR A 255 24.98 25.11 12.27
N GLN A 256 25.20 26.41 12.51
CA GLN A 256 26.38 27.11 12.02
C GLN A 256 27.02 27.99 13.10
N SER A 257 28.35 28.07 13.09
CA SER A 257 29.15 28.99 13.89
C SER A 257 30.21 29.73 13.06
N VAL A 258 30.10 29.68 11.75
CA VAL A 258 31.03 30.31 10.80
C VAL A 258 30.78 31.81 10.58
N TYR A 259 29.57 32.28 10.90
CA TYR A 259 29.15 33.66 10.73
C TYR A 259 28.32 34.12 11.92
N ASN A 260 28.72 35.26 12.51
CA ASN A 260 28.01 35.81 13.68
C ASN A 260 26.76 36.59 13.24
N GLY A 261 25.76 35.87 12.81
CA GLY A 261 24.47 36.40 12.32
C GLY A 261 23.66 35.34 11.61
N ASN A 262 22.63 35.79 10.95
CA ASN A 262 21.78 34.93 10.14
C ASN A 262 22.42 34.60 8.78
N LEU A 263 22.74 33.36 8.52
CA LEU A 263 23.35 32.90 7.29
C LEU A 263 22.29 32.28 6.37
N SER A 264 22.13 32.85 5.17
CA SER A 264 21.14 32.36 4.21
C SER A 264 21.62 31.08 3.55
N LEU A 265 20.71 30.11 3.40
CA LEU A 265 20.94 28.96 2.54
C LEU A 265 21.07 29.42 1.09
N ARG A 266 21.96 28.75 0.37
CA ARG A 266 22.15 28.96 -1.05
C ARG A 266 21.06 28.23 -1.82
N THR A 267 20.17 29.02 -2.36
CA THR A 267 19.10 28.57 -3.24
C THR A 267 19.27 29.29 -4.57
N ASP A 268 20.50 29.42 -5.07
CA ASP A 268 20.81 30.21 -6.27
C ASP A 268 20.00 29.75 -7.45
N LEU A 269 19.17 30.67 -7.90
CA LEU A 269 18.34 30.43 -9.02
C LEU A 269 18.10 31.74 -9.77
N THR A 270 18.99 32.00 -10.62
CA THR A 270 18.54 32.60 -11.86
C THR A 270 17.97 31.49 -12.72
N PRO A 271 16.77 31.61 -13.30
CA PRO A 271 16.20 30.59 -14.19
C PRO A 271 17.14 30.19 -15.35
N ALA A 272 18.19 30.96 -15.59
CA ALA A 272 19.18 30.72 -16.63
C ALA A 272 20.30 29.75 -16.22
N SER A 273 20.51 29.45 -14.93
CA SER A 273 21.68 28.66 -14.51
C SER A 273 21.43 27.15 -14.33
N ASN A 274 20.19 26.69 -14.30
CA ASN A 274 19.82 25.29 -13.98
C ASN A 274 20.52 24.75 -12.71
N ASP A 275 21.03 25.61 -11.83
CA ASP A 275 21.75 25.27 -10.61
C ASP A 275 20.76 24.88 -9.50
N TYR A 276 20.06 23.79 -9.71
CA TYR A 276 19.18 23.20 -8.72
C TYR A 276 19.94 22.16 -7.90
N GLY A 277 19.56 22.00 -6.65
CA GLY A 277 19.96 20.81 -5.90
C GLY A 277 21.11 21.00 -4.93
N PHE A 278 21.33 22.21 -4.42
CA PHE A 278 22.28 22.45 -3.32
C PHE A 278 21.77 21.90 -1.99
N ILE A 279 20.45 21.85 -1.81
CA ILE A 279 19.83 21.40 -0.57
C ILE A 279 18.90 20.23 -0.92
N ASN A 280 19.34 19.06 -0.54
CA ASN A 280 18.64 17.82 -0.87
C ASN A 280 18.46 16.96 0.36
N LEU A 281 17.33 16.26 0.40
CA LEU A 281 17.00 15.25 1.39
C LEU A 281 16.57 13.97 0.69
N SER A 282 17.13 12.85 1.12
CA SER A 282 16.63 11.53 0.77
C SER A 282 16.52 10.70 2.04
N ILE A 283 15.39 10.03 2.21
CA ILE A 283 15.13 9.09 3.31
C ILE A 283 14.67 7.79 2.67
N VAL A 284 15.33 6.69 2.97
CA VAL A 284 15.01 5.36 2.43
C VAL A 284 14.94 4.35 3.56
N GLU A 285 13.80 3.73 3.72
CA GLU A 285 13.60 2.61 4.64
C GLU A 285 14.40 1.37 4.18
N GLN A 286 15.16 0.75 5.07
CA GLN A 286 16.05 -0.40 4.78
C GLN A 286 15.35 -1.74 4.93
#